data_7d8732ba9f9f9ee0f1c773709dcf83ce
#
_entry.id   7d8732ba9f9f9ee0f1c773709dcf83ce
#
_cell.length_a   1.000
_cell.length_b   1.000
_cell.length_c   1.000
_cell.angle_alpha   90.00
_cell.angle_beta   90.00
_cell.angle_gamma   90.00
#
_symmetry.space_group_name_H-M   'P 1'
#
loop_
_entity.id
_entity.type
_entity.pdbx_description
1 polymer ?
#
loop_
_entity_poly.entity_id
_entity_poly.type
_entity_poly.pdbx_seq_one_letter_code
_entity_poly.pdbx_strand_id
1 'polypeptide(L)'
;MQDGIYAKFNTPKGAIVVKLEHEKTPGTVGNFVALAEGNLENSVKPQGTPYYDGLTFHRVIPDFMIQGGCPQGTGTGDAGYKFDDEFHPDLKHDAPGKLSMANAGPGTNGSQFFITHIATDWLDGKHTVFGNVVEGQDVVDAVAQGDTMDKIEIIRQGSEAEAWNAVEAFRTFEGSRAKRIAEANAAQEAQIEALAAGFDKTESGLRYQIIQEGNGAKAEKGQTVSVHYKGQLTDGTVFDSSYKRNQPIDFALGAGQVIPGWDEGISLLKIGDKARFVIPSDLAYGSAGAGGVIPPNATLVFDVELVNAK
;
A
#
# COMPACT_ATOMS: atom_id res chain seq x y z
N MET A 1 25.82 18.96 7.27
CA MET A 1 24.89 17.81 7.20
C MET A 1 25.22 16.83 8.30
N GLN A 2 24.25 16.12 8.86
CA GLN A 2 24.48 14.99 9.76
C GLN A 2 24.93 13.77 8.95
N ASP A 3 25.44 12.73 9.63
CA ASP A 3 25.78 11.47 8.96
C ASP A 3 24.54 10.87 8.26
N GLY A 4 24.74 10.31 7.06
CA GLY A 4 23.69 9.75 6.25
C GLY A 4 23.90 9.89 4.74
N ILE A 5 22.94 9.47 3.96
CA ILE A 5 22.92 9.56 2.49
C ILE A 5 21.93 10.63 2.07
N TYR A 6 22.36 11.49 1.16
CA TYR A 6 21.54 12.60 0.65
C TYR A 6 21.52 12.59 -0.87
N ALA A 7 20.38 12.99 -1.43
CA ALA A 7 20.23 13.30 -2.85
C ALA A 7 20.07 14.81 -3.02
N LYS A 8 20.96 15.43 -3.80
CA LYS A 8 20.86 16.84 -4.19
C LYS A 8 20.37 16.92 -5.62
N PHE A 9 19.15 17.41 -5.78
CA PHE A 9 18.55 17.69 -7.07
C PHE A 9 18.93 19.10 -7.50
N ASN A 10 19.66 19.22 -8.59
CA ASN A 10 19.95 20.51 -9.21
C ASN A 10 18.87 20.80 -10.27
N THR A 11 18.14 21.90 -10.10
CA THR A 11 17.06 22.33 -10.99
C THR A 11 17.26 23.77 -11.44
N PRO A 12 16.58 24.26 -12.50
CA PRO A 12 16.60 25.66 -12.89
C PRO A 12 16.07 26.63 -11.81
N LYS A 13 15.33 26.13 -10.83
CA LYS A 13 14.78 26.90 -9.70
C LYS A 13 15.70 26.95 -8.49
N GLY A 14 16.73 26.11 -8.45
CA GLY A 14 17.64 25.95 -7.33
C GLY A 14 17.92 24.51 -6.96
N ALA A 15 18.55 24.31 -5.83
CA ALA A 15 18.87 22.98 -5.33
C ALA A 15 17.85 22.51 -4.29
N ILE A 16 17.45 21.22 -4.36
CA ILE A 16 16.65 20.54 -3.35
C ILE A 16 17.55 19.47 -2.75
N VAL A 17 17.73 19.45 -1.42
CA VAL A 17 18.51 18.44 -0.72
C VAL A 17 17.56 17.56 0.10
N VAL A 18 17.61 16.26 -0.17
CA VAL A 18 16.77 15.25 0.47
C VAL A 18 17.66 14.30 1.26
N LYS A 19 17.39 14.09 2.56
CA LYS A 19 17.96 13.00 3.34
C LYS A 19 17.23 11.71 2.99
N LEU A 20 17.98 10.67 2.61
CA LEU A 20 17.43 9.36 2.24
C LEU A 20 17.40 8.43 3.46
N GLU A 21 16.32 7.67 3.59
CA GLU A 21 16.05 6.76 4.70
C GLU A 21 16.59 5.34 4.42
N HIS A 22 17.88 5.25 4.11
CA HIS A 22 18.54 4.01 3.65
C HIS A 22 18.57 2.87 4.70
N GLU A 23 18.41 3.18 5.98
CA GLU A 23 18.31 2.18 7.04
C GLU A 23 16.88 1.58 7.13
N LYS A 24 15.85 2.41 6.86
CA LYS A 24 14.44 2.03 7.00
C LYS A 24 13.83 1.49 5.70
N THR A 25 14.31 1.97 4.55
CA THR A 25 13.87 1.54 3.22
C THR A 25 15.08 1.27 2.31
N PRO A 26 15.97 0.31 2.70
CA PRO A 26 17.22 0.06 1.99
C PRO A 26 17.03 -0.35 0.54
N GLY A 27 15.99 -1.11 0.22
CA GLY A 27 15.70 -1.53 -1.16
C GLY A 27 15.28 -0.35 -2.04
N THR A 28 14.37 0.47 -1.57
CA THR A 28 13.86 1.64 -2.30
C THR A 28 14.94 2.70 -2.50
N VAL A 29 15.70 3.01 -1.42
CA VAL A 29 16.84 3.93 -1.51
C VAL A 29 17.92 3.32 -2.41
N GLY A 30 18.16 2.01 -2.33
CA GLY A 30 19.11 1.29 -3.18
C GLY A 30 18.78 1.43 -4.67
N ASN A 31 17.51 1.22 -5.04
CA ASN A 31 17.04 1.44 -6.39
C ASN A 31 17.28 2.88 -6.86
N PHE A 32 16.81 3.86 -6.06
CA PHE A 32 16.93 5.27 -6.42
C PHE A 32 18.38 5.74 -6.57
N VAL A 33 19.24 5.42 -5.60
CA VAL A 33 20.66 5.82 -5.59
C VAL A 33 21.40 5.14 -6.73
N ALA A 34 21.21 3.83 -6.93
CA ALA A 34 21.89 3.09 -7.98
C ALA A 34 21.47 3.55 -9.41
N LEU A 35 20.22 3.98 -9.60
CA LEU A 35 19.78 4.63 -10.83
C LEU A 35 20.41 6.03 -10.98
N ALA A 36 20.41 6.84 -9.90
CA ALA A 36 20.99 8.19 -9.93
C ALA A 36 22.49 8.18 -10.27
N GLU A 37 23.21 7.15 -9.83
CA GLU A 37 24.65 6.95 -10.13
C GLU A 37 24.91 6.20 -11.44
N GLY A 38 23.87 5.66 -12.10
CA GLY A 38 24.00 4.86 -13.32
C GLY A 38 24.53 3.44 -13.08
N ASN A 39 24.50 2.95 -11.85
CA ASN A 39 25.05 1.66 -11.44
C ASN A 39 24.05 0.51 -11.52
N LEU A 40 22.77 0.78 -11.76
CA LEU A 40 21.72 -0.21 -11.89
C LEU A 40 21.33 -0.41 -13.36
N GLU A 41 21.32 -1.68 -13.80
CA GLU A 41 20.85 -2.04 -15.13
C GLU A 41 19.40 -1.63 -15.32
N ASN A 42 19.10 -1.00 -16.46
CA ASN A 42 17.77 -0.52 -16.82
C ASN A 42 17.59 -0.55 -18.35
N SER A 43 16.34 -0.47 -18.82
CA SER A 43 16.01 -0.54 -20.25
C SER A 43 16.16 0.78 -21.01
N VAL A 44 16.56 1.87 -20.34
CA VAL A 44 16.50 3.23 -20.90
C VAL A 44 17.87 3.81 -21.19
N LYS A 45 18.81 3.70 -20.25
CA LYS A 45 20.14 4.27 -20.35
C LYS A 45 21.24 3.20 -20.24
N PRO A 46 22.36 3.35 -20.96
CA PRO A 46 23.49 2.44 -20.82
C PRO A 46 24.05 2.42 -19.39
N GLN A 47 24.62 1.29 -18.99
CA GLN A 47 25.35 1.15 -17.74
C GLN A 47 26.40 2.27 -17.60
N GLY A 48 26.51 2.86 -16.42
CA GLY A 48 27.42 3.96 -16.10
C GLY A 48 26.84 5.35 -16.43
N THR A 49 25.61 5.43 -16.95
CA THR A 49 24.96 6.70 -17.24
C THR A 49 23.92 7.03 -16.17
N PRO A 50 24.02 8.17 -15.44
CA PRO A 50 23.02 8.62 -14.51
C PRO A 50 21.62 8.65 -15.11
N TYR A 51 20.68 7.95 -14.47
CA TYR A 51 19.36 7.72 -15.03
C TYR A 51 18.50 8.99 -15.05
N TYR A 52 18.54 9.77 -13.98
CA TYR A 52 17.65 10.91 -13.77
C TYR A 52 18.11 12.21 -14.42
N ASP A 53 19.40 12.32 -14.77
CA ASP A 53 19.97 13.55 -15.33
C ASP A 53 19.28 13.93 -16.63
N GLY A 54 18.74 15.14 -16.67
CA GLY A 54 18.00 15.71 -17.80
C GLY A 54 16.52 15.29 -17.88
N LEU A 55 16.01 14.47 -16.97
CA LEU A 55 14.58 14.17 -16.89
C LEU A 55 13.80 15.36 -16.31
N THR A 56 12.51 15.41 -16.59
CA THR A 56 11.63 16.50 -16.14
C THR A 56 10.73 16.11 -14.98
N PHE A 57 10.27 17.11 -14.24
CA PHE A 57 9.09 16.98 -13.40
C PHE A 57 7.87 17.03 -14.31
N HIS A 58 7.46 15.88 -14.83
CA HIS A 58 6.43 15.75 -15.85
C HIS A 58 5.01 15.99 -15.33
N ARG A 59 4.80 15.96 -14.01
CA ARG A 59 3.51 16.24 -13.38
C ARG A 59 3.72 17.05 -12.12
N VAL A 60 3.10 18.22 -12.06
CA VAL A 60 3.12 19.12 -10.91
C VAL A 60 1.69 19.50 -10.58
N ILE A 61 1.27 19.24 -9.35
CA ILE A 61 -0.05 19.64 -8.85
C ILE A 61 0.18 20.57 -7.66
N PRO A 62 -0.20 21.85 -7.77
CA PRO A 62 -0.13 22.79 -6.66
C PRO A 62 -0.82 22.24 -5.41
N ASP A 63 -0.29 22.57 -4.23
CA ASP A 63 -0.79 22.12 -2.93
C ASP A 63 -0.88 20.59 -2.78
N PHE A 64 -0.13 19.84 -3.60
CA PHE A 64 -0.04 18.40 -3.51
C PHE A 64 1.40 17.89 -3.66
N MET A 65 1.95 17.87 -4.89
CA MET A 65 3.29 17.29 -5.11
C MET A 65 3.90 17.67 -6.47
N ILE A 66 5.21 17.46 -6.59
CA ILE A 66 5.94 17.41 -7.86
C ILE A 66 6.37 15.97 -8.14
N GLN A 67 6.15 15.45 -9.35
CA GLN A 67 6.46 14.07 -9.74
C GLN A 67 7.45 14.05 -10.92
N GLY A 68 8.50 13.25 -10.77
CA GLY A 68 9.55 13.05 -11.77
C GLY A 68 9.96 11.58 -11.92
N GLY A 69 11.10 11.35 -12.61
CA GLY A 69 11.66 10.01 -12.78
C GLY A 69 11.08 9.17 -13.92
N CYS A 70 10.15 9.73 -14.73
CA CYS A 70 9.65 9.10 -15.95
C CYS A 70 10.60 9.42 -17.12
N PRO A 71 11.25 8.42 -17.76
CA PRO A 71 12.20 8.67 -18.84
C PRO A 71 11.56 9.23 -20.10
N GLN A 72 10.25 9.01 -20.29
CA GLN A 72 9.48 9.52 -21.43
C GLN A 72 8.82 10.87 -21.14
N GLY A 73 8.85 11.36 -19.88
CA GLY A 73 8.18 12.59 -19.48
C GLY A 73 6.66 12.56 -19.57
N THR A 74 6.05 11.38 -19.65
CA THR A 74 4.60 11.18 -19.84
C THR A 74 3.89 10.59 -18.62
N GLY A 75 4.65 10.07 -17.65
CA GLY A 75 4.15 9.34 -16.50
C GLY A 75 3.95 7.82 -16.75
N THR A 76 4.09 7.34 -17.98
CA THR A 76 3.90 5.92 -18.34
C THR A 76 5.19 5.12 -18.45
N GLY A 77 6.36 5.78 -18.56
CA GLY A 77 7.66 5.14 -18.67
C GLY A 77 8.29 4.82 -17.31
N ASP A 78 9.14 3.80 -17.27
CA ASP A 78 9.92 3.40 -16.10
C ASP A 78 11.31 2.86 -16.49
N ALA A 79 12.04 2.30 -15.51
CA ALA A 79 13.36 1.72 -15.72
C ALA A 79 13.36 0.34 -16.42
N GLY A 80 12.19 -0.22 -16.75
CA GLY A 80 12.04 -1.52 -17.41
C GLY A 80 11.81 -2.69 -16.45
N TYR A 81 11.60 -2.42 -15.17
CA TYR A 81 11.27 -3.39 -14.14
C TYR A 81 10.33 -2.79 -13.09
N LYS A 82 9.77 -3.65 -12.24
CA LYS A 82 8.95 -3.28 -11.10
C LYS A 82 9.46 -3.97 -9.85
N PHE A 83 9.29 -3.32 -8.69
CA PHE A 83 9.62 -3.89 -7.38
C PHE A 83 8.56 -3.60 -6.34
N ASP A 84 8.58 -4.37 -5.25
CA ASP A 84 7.58 -4.33 -4.19
C ASP A 84 7.65 -3.02 -3.39
N ASP A 85 6.55 -2.71 -2.68
CA ASP A 85 6.53 -1.64 -1.70
C ASP A 85 7.39 -2.00 -0.47
N GLU A 86 7.97 -0.98 0.16
CA GLU A 86 8.83 -1.11 1.33
C GLU A 86 8.36 -0.12 2.42
N PHE A 87 7.19 -0.40 3.00
CA PHE A 87 6.61 0.46 4.02
C PHE A 87 7.32 0.31 5.36
N HIS A 88 7.56 1.44 6.02
CA HIS A 88 8.08 1.47 7.38
C HIS A 88 7.13 2.28 8.28
N PRO A 89 6.82 1.82 9.51
CA PRO A 89 5.82 2.46 10.38
C PRO A 89 6.14 3.92 10.75
N ASP A 90 7.44 4.27 10.83
CA ASP A 90 7.87 5.63 11.15
C ASP A 90 7.88 6.57 9.94
N LEU A 91 7.74 6.04 8.73
CA LEU A 91 7.81 6.84 7.50
C LEU A 91 6.40 7.10 6.98
N LYS A 92 5.95 8.32 7.18
CA LYS A 92 4.60 8.80 6.88
C LYS A 92 4.64 10.03 6.00
N HIS A 93 3.53 10.27 5.28
CA HIS A 93 3.32 11.49 4.50
C HIS A 93 2.75 12.63 5.38
N ASP A 94 3.28 12.80 6.58
CA ASP A 94 2.78 13.66 7.65
C ASP A 94 3.23 15.13 7.57
N ALA A 95 4.03 15.45 6.56
CA ALA A 95 4.58 16.81 6.38
C ALA A 95 4.85 17.12 4.90
N PRO A 96 5.08 18.39 4.51
CA PRO A 96 5.70 18.72 3.22
C PRO A 96 7.11 18.13 3.11
N GLY A 97 7.61 18.01 1.88
CA GLY A 97 8.97 17.56 1.59
C GLY A 97 9.20 16.05 1.71
N LYS A 98 8.16 15.24 1.75
CA LYS A 98 8.32 13.77 1.72
C LYS A 98 8.66 13.32 0.31
N LEU A 99 9.79 12.62 0.16
CA LEU A 99 10.16 11.92 -1.06
C LEU A 99 9.58 10.51 -1.01
N SER A 100 8.72 10.20 -1.98
CA SER A 100 7.97 8.95 -2.01
C SER A 100 7.88 8.34 -3.41
N MET A 101 7.72 7.02 -3.52
CA MET A 101 7.61 6.33 -4.80
C MET A 101 6.25 6.54 -5.45
N ALA A 102 6.24 6.93 -6.72
CA ALA A 102 5.06 6.86 -7.55
C ALA A 102 4.88 5.42 -8.08
N ASN A 103 3.64 4.92 -8.04
CA ASN A 103 3.29 3.59 -8.51
C ASN A 103 1.88 3.55 -9.11
N ALA A 104 1.52 2.44 -9.75
CA ALA A 104 0.20 2.17 -10.33
C ALA A 104 -0.59 1.13 -9.51
N GLY A 105 -0.29 1.00 -8.24
CA GLY A 105 -0.84 0.03 -7.29
C GLY A 105 0.26 -0.79 -6.61
N PRO A 106 -0.10 -1.72 -5.72
CA PRO A 106 0.86 -2.48 -4.92
C PRO A 106 1.91 -3.20 -5.78
N GLY A 107 3.18 -3.12 -5.35
CA GLY A 107 4.29 -3.82 -6.00
C GLY A 107 4.65 -3.35 -7.41
N THR A 108 4.29 -2.10 -7.76
CA THR A 108 4.57 -1.54 -9.11
C THR A 108 5.53 -0.35 -9.09
N ASN A 109 6.38 -0.25 -8.06
CA ASN A 109 7.40 0.79 -8.01
C ASN A 109 8.45 0.58 -9.12
N GLY A 110 8.99 1.66 -9.63
CA GLY A 110 10.01 1.65 -10.69
C GLY A 110 11.02 2.78 -10.49
N SER A 111 11.10 3.70 -11.46
CA SER A 111 11.97 4.87 -11.38
C SER A 111 11.26 6.16 -10.95
N GLN A 112 9.91 6.19 -10.99
CA GLN A 112 9.17 7.42 -10.72
C GLN A 112 9.02 7.68 -9.23
N PHE A 113 9.12 8.94 -8.84
CA PHE A 113 8.98 9.43 -7.48
C PHE A 113 8.24 10.76 -7.45
N PHE A 114 7.80 11.16 -6.27
CA PHE A 114 7.24 12.51 -6.04
C PHE A 114 7.77 13.12 -4.74
N ILE A 115 7.74 14.45 -4.66
CA ILE A 115 8.05 15.22 -3.45
C ILE A 115 6.81 16.04 -3.09
N THR A 116 6.37 15.98 -1.85
CA THR A 116 5.12 16.60 -1.40
C THR A 116 5.27 18.10 -1.10
N HIS A 117 4.23 18.88 -1.44
CA HIS A 117 4.08 20.29 -1.01
C HIS A 117 3.47 20.42 0.38
N ILE A 118 2.61 19.45 0.76
CA ILE A 118 1.86 19.43 2.03
C ILE A 118 1.90 18.01 2.62
N ALA A 119 1.37 17.83 3.81
CA ALA A 119 1.07 16.50 4.34
C ALA A 119 -0.01 15.81 3.48
N THR A 120 0.21 14.53 3.18
CA THR A 120 -0.65 13.72 2.29
C THR A 120 -0.89 12.33 2.89
N ASP A 121 -1.36 12.30 4.13
CA ASP A 121 -1.52 11.10 4.97
C ASP A 121 -2.41 10.02 4.34
N TRP A 122 -3.31 10.38 3.42
CA TRP A 122 -4.11 9.41 2.63
C TRP A 122 -3.28 8.52 1.69
N LEU A 123 -1.99 8.81 1.49
CA LEU A 123 -1.03 8.01 0.72
C LEU A 123 -0.27 6.99 1.57
N ASP A 124 -0.41 7.04 2.90
CA ASP A 124 0.22 6.09 3.81
C ASP A 124 -0.21 4.65 3.51
N GLY A 125 0.77 3.73 3.51
CA GLY A 125 0.54 2.33 3.16
C GLY A 125 0.22 2.06 1.69
N LYS A 126 0.32 3.08 0.81
CA LYS A 126 0.11 2.96 -0.65
C LYS A 126 1.34 3.35 -1.44
N HIS A 127 2.13 4.28 -0.92
CA HIS A 127 3.37 4.76 -1.53
C HIS A 127 4.50 4.72 -0.51
N THR A 128 5.67 4.25 -0.92
CA THR A 128 6.84 4.12 -0.04
C THR A 128 7.52 5.47 0.15
N VAL A 129 7.45 6.04 1.35
CA VAL A 129 8.27 7.19 1.73
C VAL A 129 9.70 6.70 1.97
N PHE A 130 10.68 7.34 1.30
CA PHE A 130 12.08 6.94 1.40
C PHE A 130 13.07 8.11 1.60
N GLY A 131 12.55 9.33 1.81
CA GLY A 131 13.36 10.49 2.12
C GLY A 131 12.56 11.70 2.57
N ASN A 132 13.29 12.70 3.09
CA ASN A 132 12.74 13.97 3.56
C ASN A 132 13.60 15.12 3.05
N VAL A 133 12.97 16.17 2.51
CA VAL A 133 13.65 17.42 2.15
C VAL A 133 14.21 18.05 3.43
N VAL A 134 15.50 18.35 3.40
CA VAL A 134 16.20 19.01 4.50
C VAL A 134 16.62 20.45 4.13
N GLU A 135 16.71 20.74 2.82
CA GLU A 135 16.99 22.08 2.30
C GLU A 135 16.24 22.25 0.95
N GLY A 136 15.69 23.44 0.68
CA GLY A 136 15.07 23.77 -0.60
C GLY A 136 13.60 23.39 -0.74
N GLN A 137 12.81 23.39 0.34
CA GLN A 137 11.35 23.21 0.24
C GLN A 137 10.71 24.33 -0.59
N ASP A 138 11.20 25.54 -0.46
CA ASP A 138 10.80 26.69 -1.29
C ASP A 138 11.09 26.47 -2.79
N VAL A 139 12.15 25.72 -3.11
CA VAL A 139 12.45 25.30 -4.49
C VAL A 139 11.45 24.23 -4.95
N VAL A 140 11.12 23.24 -4.09
CA VAL A 140 10.06 22.25 -4.39
C VAL A 140 8.75 22.96 -4.75
N ASP A 141 8.38 23.97 -3.97
CA ASP A 141 7.15 24.73 -4.14
C ASP A 141 7.18 25.62 -5.41
N ALA A 142 8.39 25.99 -5.88
CA ALA A 142 8.61 26.82 -7.08
C ALA A 142 8.77 26.03 -8.39
N VAL A 143 8.98 24.70 -8.32
CA VAL A 143 9.13 23.84 -9.51
C VAL A 143 7.83 23.84 -10.30
N ALA A 144 7.94 24.07 -11.60
CA ALA A 144 6.83 24.00 -12.55
C ALA A 144 6.87 22.71 -13.38
N GLN A 145 5.72 22.32 -13.92
CA GLN A 145 5.66 21.18 -14.84
C GLN A 145 6.53 21.42 -16.08
N GLY A 146 7.42 20.47 -16.34
CA GLY A 146 8.40 20.54 -17.43
C GLY A 146 9.77 21.05 -17.00
N ASP A 147 9.94 21.59 -15.77
CA ASP A 147 11.27 21.92 -15.25
C ASP A 147 12.14 20.67 -15.18
N THR A 148 13.44 20.82 -15.46
CA THR A 148 14.40 19.70 -15.53
C THR A 148 15.02 19.39 -14.17
N MET A 149 15.36 18.13 -13.99
CA MET A 149 16.38 17.69 -13.03
C MET A 149 17.70 17.69 -13.80
N ASP A 150 18.47 18.79 -13.73
CA ASP A 150 19.70 18.89 -14.50
C ASP A 150 20.70 17.82 -14.06
N LYS A 151 20.75 17.54 -12.77
CA LYS A 151 21.58 16.50 -12.17
C LYS A 151 21.06 16.09 -10.79
N ILE A 152 21.14 14.79 -10.46
CA ILE A 152 21.00 14.31 -9.10
C ILE A 152 22.38 13.85 -8.57
N GLU A 153 22.86 14.53 -7.54
CA GLU A 153 24.12 14.19 -6.88
C GLU A 153 23.86 13.43 -5.60
N ILE A 154 24.49 12.26 -5.44
CA ILE A 154 24.43 11.49 -4.21
C ILE A 154 25.58 11.88 -3.31
N ILE A 155 25.26 12.33 -2.10
CA ILE A 155 26.21 12.77 -1.07
C ILE A 155 26.16 11.76 0.08
N ARG A 156 27.31 11.21 0.43
CA ARG A 156 27.48 10.29 1.55
C ARG A 156 28.29 10.99 2.64
N GLN A 157 27.72 11.06 3.84
CA GLN A 157 28.34 11.70 5.00
C GLN A 157 28.51 10.68 6.11
N GLY A 158 29.76 10.47 6.57
CA GLY A 158 30.11 9.49 7.59
C GLY A 158 30.43 8.10 7.02
N SER A 159 31.23 7.34 7.79
CA SER A 159 31.83 6.08 7.32
C SER A 159 30.81 4.99 6.96
N GLU A 160 29.67 4.94 7.65
CA GLU A 160 28.60 3.97 7.34
C GLU A 160 27.93 4.29 6.00
N ALA A 161 27.63 5.56 5.76
CA ALA A 161 27.05 6.02 4.49
C ALA A 161 28.03 5.84 3.31
N GLU A 162 29.34 6.07 3.53
CA GLU A 162 30.36 5.85 2.51
C GLU A 162 30.53 4.37 2.16
N ALA A 163 30.41 3.46 3.15
CA ALA A 163 30.50 2.02 2.94
C ALA A 163 29.22 1.40 2.37
N TRP A 164 28.07 2.09 2.43
CA TRP A 164 26.79 1.55 2.00
C TRP A 164 26.71 1.39 0.48
N ASN A 165 26.33 0.19 0.03
CA ASN A 165 26.23 -0.17 -1.38
C ASN A 165 24.78 -0.21 -1.87
N ALA A 166 24.40 0.72 -2.71
CA ALA A 166 23.04 0.86 -3.22
C ALA A 166 22.57 -0.36 -4.06
N VAL A 167 23.44 -0.86 -4.95
CA VAL A 167 23.12 -2.01 -5.82
C VAL A 167 22.92 -3.27 -4.98
N GLU A 168 23.76 -3.50 -3.99
CA GLU A 168 23.66 -4.65 -3.09
C GLU A 168 22.40 -4.57 -2.23
N ALA A 169 22.08 -3.40 -1.70
CA ALA A 169 20.85 -3.17 -0.92
C ALA A 169 19.59 -3.48 -1.73
N PHE A 170 19.51 -2.99 -2.97
CA PHE A 170 18.39 -3.28 -3.86
C PHE A 170 18.30 -4.78 -4.22
N ARG A 171 19.42 -5.41 -4.60
CA ARG A 171 19.44 -6.84 -4.93
C ARG A 171 19.07 -7.72 -3.74
N THR A 172 19.52 -7.37 -2.54
CA THR A 172 19.15 -8.06 -1.30
C THR A 172 17.64 -7.94 -1.04
N PHE A 173 17.09 -6.75 -1.22
CA PHE A 173 15.66 -6.52 -1.10
C PHE A 173 14.86 -7.37 -2.10
N GLU A 174 15.22 -7.35 -3.38
CA GLU A 174 14.57 -8.17 -4.41
C GLU A 174 14.74 -9.68 -4.12
N GLY A 175 15.92 -10.12 -3.77
CA GLY A 175 16.22 -11.53 -3.47
C GLY A 175 15.46 -12.07 -2.23
N SER A 176 15.05 -11.20 -1.32
CA SER A 176 14.27 -11.57 -0.12
C SER A 176 12.75 -11.56 -0.34
N ARG A 177 12.27 -11.29 -1.55
CA ARG A 177 10.84 -11.16 -1.87
C ARG A 177 9.99 -12.35 -1.40
N ALA A 178 10.40 -13.56 -1.74
CA ALA A 178 9.68 -14.78 -1.36
C ALA A 178 9.60 -14.93 0.17
N LYS A 179 10.69 -14.60 0.88
CA LYS A 179 10.74 -14.63 2.34
C LYS A 179 9.79 -13.59 2.94
N ARG A 180 9.80 -12.35 2.44
CA ARG A 180 8.90 -11.27 2.91
C ARG A 180 7.43 -11.63 2.72
N ILE A 181 7.07 -12.22 1.56
CA ILE A 181 5.69 -12.69 1.30
C ILE A 181 5.31 -13.79 2.30
N ALA A 182 6.19 -14.77 2.54
CA ALA A 182 5.92 -15.83 3.49
C ALA A 182 5.74 -15.31 4.93
N GLU A 183 6.58 -14.36 5.35
CA GLU A 183 6.48 -13.72 6.67
C GLU A 183 5.19 -12.89 6.82
N ALA A 184 4.81 -12.13 5.79
CA ALA A 184 3.57 -11.36 5.78
C ALA A 184 2.34 -12.28 5.88
N ASN A 185 2.32 -13.38 5.11
CA ASN A 185 1.24 -14.37 5.16
C ASN A 185 1.15 -15.05 6.53
N ALA A 186 2.29 -15.41 7.12
CA ALA A 186 2.34 -16.00 8.46
C ALA A 186 1.85 -15.02 9.54
N ALA A 187 2.23 -13.76 9.45
CA ALA A 187 1.77 -12.71 10.36
C ALA A 187 0.25 -12.48 10.24
N GLN A 188 -0.27 -12.46 9.02
CA GLN A 188 -1.71 -12.34 8.77
C GLN A 188 -2.49 -13.53 9.33
N GLU A 189 -2.00 -14.76 9.10
CA GLU A 189 -2.65 -15.96 9.66
C GLU A 189 -2.61 -15.95 11.19
N ALA A 190 -1.50 -15.56 11.81
CA ALA A 190 -1.40 -15.43 13.26
C ALA A 190 -2.40 -14.38 13.82
N GLN A 191 -2.60 -13.27 13.12
CA GLN A 191 -3.60 -12.25 13.48
C GLN A 191 -5.03 -12.83 13.38
N ILE A 192 -5.33 -13.55 12.31
CA ILE A 192 -6.63 -14.21 12.12
C ILE A 192 -6.88 -15.21 13.25
N GLU A 193 -5.90 -16.06 13.58
CA GLU A 193 -6.01 -17.03 14.68
C GLU A 193 -6.26 -16.35 16.04
N ALA A 194 -5.58 -15.24 16.31
CA ALA A 194 -5.78 -14.48 17.54
C ALA A 194 -7.19 -13.86 17.64
N LEU A 195 -7.72 -13.34 16.52
CA LEU A 195 -9.05 -12.74 16.44
C LEU A 195 -10.18 -13.78 16.49
N ALA A 196 -9.91 -14.99 16.01
CA ALA A 196 -10.89 -16.07 15.87
C ALA A 196 -10.59 -17.26 16.79
N ALA A 197 -9.94 -17.00 17.93
CA ALA A 197 -9.65 -18.07 18.89
C ALA A 197 -10.96 -18.77 19.35
N GLY A 198 -11.05 -20.08 19.11
CA GLY A 198 -12.23 -20.88 19.42
C GLY A 198 -13.37 -20.78 18.41
N PHE A 199 -13.17 -20.15 17.26
CA PHE A 199 -14.13 -20.17 16.15
C PHE A 199 -13.98 -21.44 15.32
N ASP A 200 -15.08 -21.87 14.71
CA ASP A 200 -15.03 -22.88 13.67
C ASP A 200 -14.34 -22.33 12.42
N LYS A 201 -13.62 -23.21 11.70
CA LYS A 201 -12.92 -22.88 10.45
C LYS A 201 -13.46 -23.76 9.32
N THR A 202 -13.81 -23.13 8.20
CA THR A 202 -14.17 -23.84 6.98
C THR A 202 -12.94 -24.21 6.14
N GLU A 203 -13.13 -25.03 5.11
CA GLU A 203 -12.04 -25.42 4.18
C GLU A 203 -11.48 -24.23 3.40
N SER A 204 -12.32 -23.21 3.10
CA SER A 204 -11.91 -21.99 2.42
C SER A 204 -11.07 -21.04 3.28
N GLY A 205 -11.07 -21.25 4.60
CA GLY A 205 -10.37 -20.38 5.56
C GLY A 205 -11.27 -19.36 6.27
N LEU A 206 -12.56 -19.29 5.97
CA LEU A 206 -13.52 -18.51 6.76
C LEU A 206 -13.52 -19.03 8.19
N ARG A 207 -13.48 -18.10 9.15
CA ARG A 207 -13.71 -18.44 10.56
C ARG A 207 -15.02 -17.83 11.04
N TYR A 208 -15.81 -18.62 11.76
CA TYR A 208 -17.11 -18.16 12.22
C TYR A 208 -17.43 -18.68 13.62
N GLN A 209 -18.23 -17.93 14.33
CA GLN A 209 -18.80 -18.33 15.62
C GLN A 209 -20.27 -17.88 15.67
N ILE A 210 -21.16 -18.81 15.98
CA ILE A 210 -22.55 -18.47 16.28
C ILE A 210 -22.60 -17.93 17.71
N ILE A 211 -22.94 -16.64 17.85
CA ILE A 211 -23.01 -15.93 19.14
C ILE A 211 -24.37 -16.15 19.79
N GLN A 212 -25.41 -16.24 18.97
CA GLN A 212 -26.78 -16.50 19.39
C GLN A 212 -27.46 -17.39 18.36
N GLU A 213 -28.02 -18.51 18.83
CA GLU A 213 -28.77 -19.42 17.97
C GLU A 213 -30.19 -18.91 17.71
N GLY A 214 -30.60 -18.98 16.46
CA GLY A 214 -31.97 -18.76 16.00
C GLY A 214 -32.80 -20.06 15.96
N ASN A 215 -34.11 -19.91 15.83
CA ASN A 215 -35.05 -21.03 15.82
C ASN A 215 -35.65 -21.30 14.41
N GLY A 216 -35.24 -20.53 13.39
CA GLY A 216 -35.78 -20.66 12.05
C GLY A 216 -35.11 -21.71 11.19
N ALA A 217 -35.53 -21.81 9.95
CA ALA A 217 -34.94 -22.72 8.97
C ALA A 217 -33.50 -22.28 8.61
N LYS A 218 -32.67 -23.23 8.22
CA LYS A 218 -31.35 -22.95 7.66
C LYS A 218 -31.50 -22.25 6.30
N ALA A 219 -30.65 -21.26 6.04
CA ALA A 219 -30.62 -20.60 4.73
C ALA A 219 -30.09 -21.54 3.65
N GLU A 220 -30.73 -21.54 2.49
CA GLU A 220 -30.35 -22.38 1.36
C GLU A 220 -29.94 -21.53 0.16
N LYS A 221 -29.01 -22.04 -0.63
CA LYS A 221 -28.52 -21.39 -1.85
C LYS A 221 -29.69 -21.13 -2.82
N GLY A 222 -29.75 -19.93 -3.38
CA GLY A 222 -30.79 -19.47 -4.27
C GLY A 222 -31.94 -18.71 -3.59
N GLN A 223 -32.04 -18.78 -2.26
CA GLN A 223 -33.01 -17.96 -1.51
C GLN A 223 -32.58 -16.49 -1.47
N THR A 224 -33.53 -15.57 -1.38
CA THR A 224 -33.25 -14.19 -1.00
C THR A 224 -33.17 -14.10 0.51
N VAL A 225 -32.02 -13.71 1.03
CA VAL A 225 -31.75 -13.56 2.46
C VAL A 225 -31.73 -12.08 2.84
N SER A 226 -32.23 -11.77 4.05
CA SER A 226 -32.18 -10.44 4.66
C SER A 226 -31.22 -10.48 5.84
N VAL A 227 -30.15 -9.67 5.81
CA VAL A 227 -29.06 -9.71 6.78
C VAL A 227 -28.79 -8.33 7.36
N HIS A 228 -28.84 -8.23 8.70
CA HIS A 228 -28.23 -7.13 9.41
C HIS A 228 -26.74 -7.40 9.65
N TYR A 229 -25.93 -6.34 9.61
CA TYR A 229 -24.49 -6.47 9.80
C TYR A 229 -23.80 -5.23 10.34
N LYS A 230 -22.63 -5.45 10.91
CA LYS A 230 -21.59 -4.45 11.16
C LYS A 230 -20.26 -4.98 10.66
N GLY A 231 -19.67 -4.32 9.67
CA GLY A 231 -18.35 -4.64 9.12
C GLY A 231 -17.27 -3.72 9.69
N GLN A 232 -16.15 -4.32 10.10
CA GLN A 232 -15.02 -3.61 10.69
C GLN A 232 -13.69 -4.22 10.25
N LEU A 233 -12.64 -3.41 10.26
CA LEU A 233 -11.26 -3.85 10.10
C LEU A 233 -10.80 -4.55 11.40
N THR A 234 -9.62 -5.17 11.35
CA THR A 234 -9.04 -5.89 12.51
C THR A 234 -8.63 -4.98 13.67
N ASP A 235 -8.48 -3.68 13.42
CA ASP A 235 -8.24 -2.64 14.44
C ASP A 235 -9.54 -2.12 15.09
N GLY A 236 -10.70 -2.61 14.66
CA GLY A 236 -12.01 -2.20 15.12
C GLY A 236 -12.63 -1.03 14.38
N THR A 237 -11.96 -0.45 13.38
CA THR A 237 -12.50 0.61 12.53
C THR A 237 -13.70 0.12 11.75
N VAL A 238 -14.89 0.66 12.03
CA VAL A 238 -16.15 0.30 11.36
C VAL A 238 -16.24 0.99 10.00
N PHE A 239 -16.23 0.23 8.92
CA PHE A 239 -16.33 0.76 7.56
C PHE A 239 -17.77 0.79 7.03
N ASP A 240 -18.66 -0.14 7.46
CA ASP A 240 -20.07 -0.12 7.10
C ASP A 240 -20.94 -0.83 8.16
N SER A 241 -22.24 -0.44 8.22
CA SER A 241 -23.21 -1.06 9.12
C SER A 241 -24.64 -0.82 8.63
N SER A 242 -25.41 -1.88 8.49
CA SER A 242 -26.85 -1.84 8.20
C SER A 242 -27.65 -1.24 9.36
N TYR A 243 -27.18 -1.36 10.59
CA TYR A 243 -27.85 -0.80 11.76
C TYR A 243 -27.89 0.73 11.74
N LYS A 244 -26.89 1.40 11.12
CA LYS A 244 -26.91 2.87 10.94
C LYS A 244 -28.06 3.33 10.02
N ARG A 245 -28.48 2.47 9.10
CA ARG A 245 -29.59 2.70 8.16
C ARG A 245 -30.92 2.13 8.67
N ASN A 246 -30.87 1.37 9.77
CA ASN A 246 -32.00 0.61 10.32
C ASN A 246 -32.72 -0.27 9.29
N GLN A 247 -31.95 -0.81 8.33
CA GLN A 247 -32.45 -1.63 7.25
C GLN A 247 -31.48 -2.74 6.92
N PRO A 248 -31.88 -4.04 6.98
CA PRO A 248 -31.05 -5.14 6.51
C PRO A 248 -30.78 -5.02 5.02
N ILE A 249 -29.77 -5.70 4.52
CA ILE A 249 -29.56 -5.86 3.08
C ILE A 249 -30.16 -7.17 2.62
N ASP A 250 -30.76 -7.14 1.42
CA ASP A 250 -31.30 -8.32 0.77
C ASP A 250 -30.41 -8.72 -0.40
N PHE A 251 -30.10 -10.01 -0.53
CA PHE A 251 -29.36 -10.54 -1.67
C PHE A 251 -29.70 -12.02 -1.91
N ALA A 252 -29.47 -12.49 -3.13
CA ALA A 252 -29.62 -13.91 -3.47
C ALA A 252 -28.39 -14.70 -3.00
N LEU A 253 -28.59 -15.62 -2.06
CA LEU A 253 -27.52 -16.41 -1.44
C LEU A 253 -26.84 -17.33 -2.46
N GLY A 254 -25.52 -17.29 -2.53
CA GLY A 254 -24.69 -18.09 -3.42
C GLY A 254 -24.70 -17.63 -4.87
N ALA A 255 -25.18 -16.40 -5.15
CA ALA A 255 -25.20 -15.82 -6.50
C ALA A 255 -24.02 -14.88 -6.78
N GLY A 256 -23.07 -14.73 -5.87
CA GLY A 256 -21.92 -13.83 -6.03
C GLY A 256 -22.26 -12.35 -6.00
N GLN A 257 -23.37 -11.98 -5.38
CA GLN A 257 -23.78 -10.58 -5.20
C GLN A 257 -23.06 -9.90 -4.03
N VAL A 258 -22.43 -10.69 -3.18
CA VAL A 258 -21.66 -10.28 -2.01
C VAL A 258 -20.30 -10.94 -2.05
N ILE A 259 -19.41 -10.56 -1.14
CA ILE A 259 -18.08 -11.20 -1.03
C ILE A 259 -18.21 -12.71 -0.75
N PRO A 260 -17.28 -13.56 -1.26
CA PRO A 260 -17.35 -15.02 -1.11
C PRO A 260 -17.52 -15.48 0.35
N GLY A 261 -16.84 -14.82 1.28
CA GLY A 261 -16.96 -15.12 2.71
C GLY A 261 -18.38 -14.92 3.28
N TRP A 262 -19.17 -14.02 2.68
CA TRP A 262 -20.58 -13.85 3.04
C TRP A 262 -21.48 -14.92 2.43
N ASP A 263 -21.32 -15.21 1.14
CA ASP A 263 -22.09 -16.28 0.48
C ASP A 263 -21.89 -17.61 1.20
N GLU A 264 -20.66 -17.91 1.63
CA GLU A 264 -20.36 -19.10 2.42
C GLU A 264 -20.90 -18.98 3.83
N GLY A 265 -20.54 -17.93 4.58
CA GLY A 265 -20.86 -17.80 6.01
C GLY A 265 -22.36 -17.75 6.29
N ILE A 266 -23.14 -17.01 5.49
CA ILE A 266 -24.60 -16.93 5.66
C ILE A 266 -25.27 -18.27 5.36
N SER A 267 -24.73 -19.10 4.47
CA SER A 267 -25.24 -20.44 4.18
C SER A 267 -25.10 -21.42 5.38
N LEU A 268 -24.28 -21.08 6.36
CA LEU A 268 -24.11 -21.88 7.58
C LEU A 268 -25.20 -21.59 8.63
N LEU A 269 -25.89 -20.43 8.51
CA LEU A 269 -26.80 -19.89 9.52
C LEU A 269 -28.25 -20.35 9.33
N LYS A 270 -29.00 -20.28 10.45
CA LYS A 270 -30.45 -20.39 10.53
C LYS A 270 -31.05 -18.99 10.71
N ILE A 271 -32.29 -18.80 10.32
CA ILE A 271 -33.03 -17.57 10.58
C ILE A 271 -33.06 -17.30 12.10
N GLY A 272 -32.64 -16.10 12.47
CA GLY A 272 -32.50 -15.66 13.87
C GLY A 272 -31.10 -15.85 14.44
N ASP A 273 -30.17 -16.53 13.74
CA ASP A 273 -28.77 -16.65 14.19
C ASP A 273 -28.09 -15.28 14.14
N LYS A 274 -27.27 -15.01 15.19
CA LYS A 274 -26.27 -13.98 15.18
C LYS A 274 -24.88 -14.63 15.20
N ALA A 275 -24.03 -14.21 14.31
CA ALA A 275 -22.70 -14.79 14.18
C ALA A 275 -21.64 -13.72 13.99
N ARG A 276 -20.41 -14.05 14.35
CA ARG A 276 -19.23 -13.28 13.96
C ARG A 276 -18.43 -14.07 12.95
N PHE A 277 -18.05 -13.39 11.89
CA PHE A 277 -17.19 -13.89 10.84
C PHE A 277 -15.84 -13.17 10.88
N VAL A 278 -14.74 -13.90 10.73
CA VAL A 278 -13.42 -13.36 10.42
C VAL A 278 -13.07 -13.89 9.03
N ILE A 279 -13.04 -12.97 8.07
CA ILE A 279 -12.98 -13.27 6.64
C ILE A 279 -11.60 -12.86 6.12
N PRO A 280 -10.75 -13.82 5.69
CA PRO A 280 -9.47 -13.50 5.06
C PRO A 280 -9.69 -12.72 3.76
N SER A 281 -8.68 -11.95 3.35
CA SER A 281 -8.78 -11.06 2.19
C SER A 281 -9.21 -11.76 0.90
N ASP A 282 -8.78 -13.00 0.68
CA ASP A 282 -9.09 -13.79 -0.51
C ASP A 282 -10.59 -14.14 -0.63
N LEU A 283 -11.29 -14.15 0.50
CA LEU A 283 -12.75 -14.31 0.57
C LEU A 283 -13.49 -12.97 0.68
N ALA A 284 -12.77 -11.85 0.55
CA ALA A 284 -13.27 -10.48 0.66
C ALA A 284 -12.91 -9.65 -0.57
N TYR A 285 -12.08 -8.61 -0.43
CA TYR A 285 -11.75 -7.67 -1.51
C TYR A 285 -10.32 -7.84 -2.07
N GLY A 286 -9.57 -8.84 -1.60
CA GLY A 286 -8.26 -9.20 -2.11
C GLY A 286 -7.23 -8.06 -2.08
N SER A 287 -6.30 -8.11 -3.03
CA SER A 287 -5.23 -7.12 -3.17
C SER A 287 -5.70 -5.74 -3.68
N ALA A 288 -6.93 -5.62 -4.15
CA ALA A 288 -7.48 -4.34 -4.61
C ALA A 288 -8.02 -3.48 -3.46
N GLY A 289 -8.48 -4.10 -2.36
CA GLY A 289 -9.25 -3.40 -1.33
C GLY A 289 -10.57 -2.85 -1.86
N ALA A 290 -11.22 -1.94 -1.15
CA ALA A 290 -12.47 -1.33 -1.60
C ALA A 290 -12.67 0.10 -1.11
N GLY A 291 -13.12 0.97 -2.02
CA GLY A 291 -13.66 2.31 -1.74
C GLY A 291 -12.72 3.27 -0.98
N GLY A 292 -11.42 3.02 -0.94
CA GLY A 292 -10.47 3.79 -0.15
C GLY A 292 -10.60 3.60 1.37
N VAL A 293 -11.56 2.77 1.83
CA VAL A 293 -11.85 2.52 3.25
C VAL A 293 -11.33 1.15 3.68
N ILE A 294 -11.34 0.16 2.77
CA ILE A 294 -10.82 -1.18 3.01
C ILE A 294 -9.45 -1.30 2.32
N PRO A 295 -8.37 -1.43 3.09
CA PRO A 295 -7.02 -1.54 2.53
C PRO A 295 -6.84 -2.81 1.67
N PRO A 296 -5.84 -2.84 0.78
CA PRO A 296 -5.40 -4.07 0.13
C PRO A 296 -5.08 -5.18 1.15
N ASN A 297 -5.45 -6.40 0.81
CA ASN A 297 -5.22 -7.61 1.61
C ASN A 297 -5.80 -7.57 3.04
N ALA A 298 -6.81 -6.73 3.29
CA ALA A 298 -7.42 -6.60 4.61
C ALA A 298 -8.24 -7.84 4.98
N THR A 299 -8.01 -8.37 6.16
CA THR A 299 -8.92 -9.29 6.85
C THR A 299 -10.10 -8.49 7.41
N LEU A 300 -11.31 -8.97 7.23
CA LEU A 300 -12.52 -8.30 7.68
C LEU A 300 -13.18 -9.07 8.83
N VAL A 301 -13.76 -8.32 9.76
CA VAL A 301 -14.59 -8.87 10.84
C VAL A 301 -16.02 -8.38 10.64
N PHE A 302 -16.98 -9.30 10.60
CA PHE A 302 -18.39 -8.99 10.50
C PHE A 302 -19.18 -9.58 11.66
N ASP A 303 -19.96 -8.76 12.33
CA ASP A 303 -21.08 -9.21 13.13
C ASP A 303 -22.32 -9.24 12.25
N VAL A 304 -22.97 -10.39 12.11
CA VAL A 304 -24.12 -10.58 11.20
C VAL A 304 -25.32 -11.14 11.96
N GLU A 305 -26.52 -10.83 11.50
CA GLU A 305 -27.79 -11.39 11.96
C GLU A 305 -28.63 -11.79 10.74
N LEU A 306 -28.93 -13.08 10.59
CA LEU A 306 -29.83 -13.57 9.54
C LEU A 306 -31.27 -13.35 9.97
N VAL A 307 -31.91 -12.35 9.39
CA VAL A 307 -33.29 -11.93 9.76
C VAL A 307 -34.33 -12.78 9.04
N ASN A 308 -34.12 -13.10 7.76
CA ASN A 308 -35.07 -13.82 6.94
C ASN A 308 -34.37 -14.55 5.78
N ALA A 309 -35.03 -15.59 5.26
CA ALA A 309 -34.66 -16.33 4.03
C ALA A 309 -35.95 -16.79 3.32
N LYS A 310 -36.10 -16.48 2.03
CA LYS A 310 -37.29 -16.75 1.23
C LYS A 310 -36.94 -17.41 -0.09
#